data_5ea24114e4a348ad91e722e628a3fc2b
#
_entry.id   5ea24114e4a348ad91e722e628a3fc2b
#
_cell.length_a   1.000
_cell.length_b   1.000
_cell.length_c   1.000
_cell.angle_alpha   90.00
_cell.angle_beta   90.00
_cell.angle_gamma   90.00
#
_symmetry.space_group_name_H-M   'P 1'
#
loop_
_entity.id
_entity.type
_entity.pdbx_description
1 polymer ?
#
loop_
_entity_poly.entity_id
_entity_poly.type
_entity_poly.pdbx_seq_one_letter_code
_entity_poly.pdbx_strand_id
1 'polypeptide(L)'
;MSAKQIVTTLMTVFTLVIAVSLAQAFDSMPGQVTIDVMAEYFDGVEFDHEMHTELGEDCSACHHHATGTGTTDERCVRCHADSDEVAEVGCSDCHFVETFSAEHINREAADVYQFHIDTPGLKAAYHWSCLGCHEQMDGPTGCQDCHARTPEGDAFYHADAHASSGDGGGH
;
A
#
# COMPACT_ATOMS: atom_id res chain seq x y z
N MET A 1 43.76 -6.42 -31.05
CA MET A 1 43.34 -5.58 -29.92
C MET A 1 44.29 -5.82 -28.75
N SER A 2 44.75 -4.77 -28.11
CA SER A 2 45.63 -4.93 -26.93
C SER A 2 44.79 -5.37 -25.70
N ALA A 3 45.41 -6.04 -24.74
CA ALA A 3 44.73 -6.44 -23.51
C ALA A 3 44.04 -5.26 -22.79
N LYS A 4 44.65 -4.07 -22.84
CA LYS A 4 44.05 -2.84 -22.28
C LYS A 4 42.75 -2.45 -23.00
N GLN A 5 42.70 -2.57 -24.34
CA GLN A 5 41.46 -2.26 -25.12
C GLN A 5 40.33 -3.25 -24.79
N ILE A 6 40.66 -4.51 -24.61
CA ILE A 6 39.67 -5.54 -24.24
C ILE A 6 39.08 -5.22 -22.85
N VAL A 7 39.93 -4.93 -21.88
CA VAL A 7 39.48 -4.60 -20.50
C VAL A 7 38.61 -3.33 -20.50
N THR A 8 39.03 -2.28 -21.23
CA THR A 8 38.20 -1.04 -21.30
C THR A 8 36.85 -1.29 -21.95
N THR A 9 36.80 -2.07 -23.04
CA THR A 9 35.52 -2.39 -23.71
C THR A 9 34.62 -3.23 -22.81
N LEU A 10 35.15 -4.22 -22.07
CA LEU A 10 34.37 -5.01 -21.12
C LEU A 10 33.82 -4.16 -19.98
N MET A 11 34.63 -3.23 -19.43
CA MET A 11 34.16 -2.32 -18.39
C MET A 11 33.05 -1.38 -18.88
N THR A 12 33.18 -0.82 -20.08
CA THR A 12 32.12 0.05 -20.65
C THR A 12 30.84 -0.71 -20.97
N VAL A 13 30.91 -1.93 -21.47
CA VAL A 13 29.73 -2.76 -21.70
C VAL A 13 29.06 -3.13 -20.37
N PHE A 14 29.83 -3.49 -19.36
CA PHE A 14 29.31 -3.84 -18.05
C PHE A 14 28.59 -2.66 -17.37
N THR A 15 29.19 -1.45 -17.40
CA THR A 15 28.54 -0.23 -16.88
C THR A 15 27.29 0.14 -17.65
N LEU A 16 27.27 -0.04 -18.96
CA LEU A 16 26.10 0.23 -19.79
C LEU A 16 24.95 -0.75 -19.49
N VAL A 17 25.25 -2.04 -19.32
CA VAL A 17 24.25 -3.07 -18.98
C VAL A 17 23.63 -2.78 -17.60
N ILE A 18 24.43 -2.41 -16.60
CA ILE A 18 23.91 -2.04 -15.28
C ILE A 18 23.03 -0.80 -15.37
N ALA A 19 23.45 0.23 -16.10
CA ALA A 19 22.67 1.46 -16.25
C ALA A 19 21.31 1.21 -16.95
N VAL A 20 21.28 0.35 -17.96
CA VAL A 20 20.02 -0.03 -18.66
C VAL A 20 19.12 -0.84 -17.73
N SER A 21 19.66 -1.77 -16.94
CA SER A 21 18.87 -2.57 -16.00
C SER A 21 18.24 -1.72 -14.90
N LEU A 22 18.98 -0.73 -14.38
CA LEU A 22 18.44 0.21 -13.39
C LEU A 22 17.34 1.11 -13.98
N ALA A 23 17.52 1.59 -15.23
CA ALA A 23 16.51 2.39 -15.89
C ALA A 23 15.19 1.62 -16.13
N GLN A 24 15.26 0.33 -16.46
CA GLN A 24 14.07 -0.50 -16.65
C GLN A 24 13.33 -0.81 -15.34
N ALA A 25 14.03 -0.90 -14.22
CA ALA A 25 13.40 -1.10 -12.91
C ALA A 25 12.54 0.11 -12.49
N PHE A 26 12.99 1.33 -12.81
CA PHE A 26 12.22 2.55 -12.56
C PHE A 26 11.03 2.73 -13.54
N ASP A 27 11.15 2.26 -14.78
CA ASP A 27 10.11 2.38 -15.82
C ASP A 27 8.92 1.42 -15.59
N SER A 28 9.04 0.48 -14.65
CA SER A 28 7.97 -0.47 -14.30
C SER A 28 7.09 -0.02 -13.11
N MET A 29 7.47 1.05 -12.42
CA MET A 29 6.72 1.57 -11.28
C MET A 29 5.57 2.46 -11.78
N PRO A 30 4.30 2.19 -11.40
CA PRO A 30 3.18 3.01 -11.85
C PRO A 30 3.24 4.40 -11.21
N GLY A 31 3.04 5.46 -12.01
CA GLY A 31 2.95 6.83 -11.48
C GLY A 31 1.62 7.11 -10.78
N GLN A 32 0.55 6.47 -11.26
CA GLN A 32 -0.81 6.57 -10.71
C GLN A 32 -1.37 5.19 -10.47
N VAL A 33 -2.09 5.01 -9.37
CA VAL A 33 -2.76 3.76 -9.00
C VAL A 33 -4.17 4.06 -8.53
N THR A 34 -5.17 3.37 -9.11
CA THR A 34 -6.55 3.42 -8.60
C THR A 34 -6.73 2.32 -7.57
N ILE A 35 -7.05 2.68 -6.33
CA ILE A 35 -7.33 1.74 -5.24
C ILE A 35 -8.85 1.58 -5.15
N ASP A 36 -9.39 0.55 -5.76
CA ASP A 36 -10.84 0.33 -5.93
C ASP A 36 -11.36 -1.05 -5.44
N VAL A 37 -10.48 -1.85 -4.83
CA VAL A 37 -10.79 -3.23 -4.39
C VAL A 37 -12.02 -3.32 -3.48
N MET A 38 -12.35 -2.23 -2.78
CA MET A 38 -13.52 -2.13 -1.89
C MET A 38 -14.48 -1.02 -2.31
N ALA A 39 -14.49 -0.63 -3.59
CA ALA A 39 -15.31 0.44 -4.13
C ALA A 39 -16.77 0.00 -4.26
N GLU A 40 -17.54 0.07 -3.18
CA GLU A 40 -18.96 -0.21 -3.13
C GLU A 40 -19.75 1.02 -2.64
N TYR A 41 -19.47 1.48 -1.43
CA TYR A 41 -20.12 2.65 -0.81
C TYR A 41 -19.31 3.93 -1.01
N PHE A 42 -18.08 3.79 -1.45
CA PHE A 42 -17.18 4.89 -1.80
C PHE A 42 -16.52 4.59 -3.13
N ASP A 43 -16.26 5.62 -3.90
CA ASP A 43 -15.45 5.53 -5.11
C ASP A 43 -14.01 5.09 -4.78
N GLY A 44 -13.32 4.54 -5.78
CA GLY A 44 -11.90 4.24 -5.68
C GLY A 44 -11.08 5.50 -5.40
N VAL A 45 -9.93 5.31 -4.76
CA VAL A 45 -8.96 6.38 -4.50
C VAL A 45 -7.99 6.46 -5.66
N GLU A 46 -7.88 7.63 -6.29
CA GLU A 46 -6.83 7.92 -7.27
C GLU A 46 -5.56 8.32 -6.52
N PHE A 47 -4.64 7.36 -6.41
CA PHE A 47 -3.41 7.51 -5.66
C PHE A 47 -2.25 7.93 -6.58
N ASP A 48 -1.67 9.08 -6.32
CA ASP A 48 -0.46 9.56 -7.00
C ASP A 48 0.78 8.89 -6.39
N HIS A 49 1.13 7.73 -6.95
CA HIS A 49 2.24 6.93 -6.47
C HIS A 49 3.58 7.63 -6.71
N GLU A 50 3.74 8.32 -7.85
CA GLU A 50 4.98 9.04 -8.18
C GLU A 50 5.27 10.13 -7.13
N MET A 51 4.29 10.97 -6.83
CA MET A 51 4.42 12.02 -5.81
C MET A 51 4.75 11.45 -4.43
N HIS A 52 4.10 10.34 -4.02
CA HIS A 52 4.36 9.72 -2.73
C HIS A 52 5.74 9.06 -2.64
N THR A 53 6.30 8.55 -3.75
CA THR A 53 7.68 8.03 -3.76
C THR A 53 8.73 9.14 -3.61
N GLU A 54 8.41 10.37 -4.00
CA GLU A 54 9.28 11.52 -3.78
C GLU A 54 9.27 12.00 -2.31
N LEU A 55 8.16 11.78 -1.60
CA LEU A 55 8.00 12.14 -0.18
C LEU A 55 8.47 11.05 0.78
N GLY A 56 8.40 9.79 0.35
CA GLY A 56 8.83 8.64 1.15
C GLY A 56 10.35 8.49 1.14
N GLU A 57 10.94 8.17 2.30
CA GLU A 57 12.37 7.91 2.39
C GLU A 57 12.74 6.53 1.84
N ASP A 58 11.79 5.56 1.86
CA ASP A 58 12.00 4.18 1.46
C ASP A 58 10.68 3.55 0.99
N CYS A 59 10.74 2.68 -0.03
CA CYS A 59 9.59 1.92 -0.52
C CYS A 59 8.93 1.09 0.60
N SER A 60 9.73 0.59 1.54
CA SER A 60 9.26 -0.19 2.69
C SER A 60 8.39 0.58 3.68
N ALA A 61 8.35 1.91 3.61
CA ALA A 61 7.43 2.72 4.41
C ALA A 61 5.95 2.37 4.11
N CYS A 62 5.67 1.98 2.87
CA CYS A 62 4.34 1.55 2.42
C CYS A 62 4.32 0.04 2.13
N HIS A 63 5.33 -0.49 1.44
CA HIS A 63 5.46 -1.89 1.04
C HIS A 63 6.31 -2.68 2.05
N HIS A 64 5.83 -2.80 3.27
CA HIS A 64 6.62 -3.21 4.44
C HIS A 64 7.20 -4.63 4.43
N HIS A 65 6.90 -5.47 3.44
CA HIS A 65 7.45 -6.81 3.31
C HIS A 65 8.01 -7.16 1.92
N ALA A 66 7.93 -6.24 0.96
CA ALA A 66 8.07 -6.56 -0.47
C ALA A 66 9.20 -5.83 -1.20
N THR A 67 10.10 -5.10 -0.52
CA THR A 67 11.00 -4.17 -1.20
C THR A 67 12.47 -4.30 -0.81
N GLY A 68 12.97 -5.52 -0.66
CA GLY A 68 14.40 -5.81 -0.44
C GLY A 68 14.92 -5.43 0.93
N THR A 69 14.10 -4.84 1.77
CA THR A 69 14.42 -4.60 3.16
C THR A 69 13.79 -5.70 3.99
N GLY A 70 14.60 -6.54 4.60
CA GLY A 70 14.12 -7.49 5.58
C GLY A 70 13.32 -6.77 6.67
N THR A 71 12.48 -7.50 7.35
CA THR A 71 11.68 -7.00 8.46
C THR A 71 12.57 -6.34 9.52
N THR A 72 12.37 -5.06 9.78
CA THR A 72 13.15 -4.27 10.75
C THR A 72 12.46 -4.08 12.10
N ASP A 73 11.15 -4.32 12.19
CA ASP A 73 10.40 -4.21 13.45
C ASP A 73 10.89 -5.25 14.47
N GLU A 74 11.23 -4.81 15.67
CA GLU A 74 11.78 -5.65 16.74
C GLU A 74 10.90 -6.86 17.11
N ARG A 75 9.59 -6.77 16.92
CA ARG A 75 8.64 -7.85 17.17
C ARG A 75 8.71 -8.90 16.10
N CYS A 76 8.90 -8.49 14.85
CA CYS A 76 8.90 -9.35 13.68
C CYS A 76 10.24 -10.04 13.48
N VAL A 77 11.36 -9.35 13.67
CA VAL A 77 12.73 -9.92 13.51
C VAL A 77 13.00 -11.08 14.47
N ARG A 78 12.27 -11.21 15.57
CA ARG A 78 12.40 -12.35 16.48
C ARG A 78 12.13 -13.70 15.80
N CYS A 79 11.32 -13.70 14.74
CA CYS A 79 11.00 -14.90 13.96
C CYS A 79 11.48 -14.77 12.49
N HIS A 80 11.57 -13.55 11.97
CA HIS A 80 11.80 -13.25 10.55
C HIS A 80 13.15 -12.55 10.27
N ALA A 81 14.15 -12.71 11.14
CA ALA A 81 15.45 -12.05 10.97
C ALA A 81 16.15 -12.39 9.63
N ASP A 82 15.93 -13.60 9.13
CA ASP A 82 16.54 -14.12 7.90
C ASP A 82 15.49 -14.47 6.83
N SER A 83 14.27 -13.88 6.93
CA SER A 83 13.23 -14.12 5.92
C SER A 83 13.53 -13.31 4.66
N ASP A 84 13.35 -13.97 3.50
CA ASP A 84 13.36 -13.32 2.21
C ASP A 84 12.20 -12.32 2.10
N GLU A 85 12.34 -11.34 1.20
CA GLU A 85 11.24 -10.46 0.83
C GLU A 85 10.12 -11.23 0.13
N VAL A 86 8.90 -10.69 0.21
CA VAL A 86 7.74 -11.21 -0.50
C VAL A 86 7.68 -10.59 -1.89
N ALA A 87 7.29 -11.35 -2.90
CA ALA A 87 7.20 -10.87 -4.28
C ALA A 87 5.96 -10.00 -4.53
N GLU A 88 4.91 -10.20 -3.74
CA GLU A 88 3.65 -9.48 -3.80
C GLU A 88 3.79 -8.11 -3.13
N VAL A 89 3.39 -7.04 -3.83
CA VAL A 89 3.52 -5.66 -3.34
C VAL A 89 2.17 -4.99 -3.01
N GLY A 90 1.07 -5.58 -3.41
CA GLY A 90 -0.28 -5.05 -3.17
C GLY A 90 -0.75 -5.33 -1.75
N CYS A 91 -1.35 -4.33 -1.08
CA CYS A 91 -1.94 -4.54 0.25
C CYS A 91 -2.97 -5.68 0.25
N SER A 92 -3.77 -5.80 -0.81
CA SER A 92 -4.80 -6.83 -0.99
C SER A 92 -4.26 -8.25 -1.15
N ASP A 93 -2.98 -8.43 -1.41
CA ASP A 93 -2.36 -9.75 -1.54
C ASP A 93 -2.22 -10.45 -0.18
N CYS A 94 -2.15 -9.66 0.90
CA CYS A 94 -1.98 -10.13 2.27
C CYS A 94 -3.10 -9.71 3.22
N HIS A 95 -3.71 -8.54 3.02
CA HIS A 95 -4.79 -8.02 3.86
C HIS A 95 -6.16 -8.33 3.24
N PHE A 96 -7.01 -9.04 3.96
CA PHE A 96 -8.30 -9.50 3.43
C PHE A 96 -9.39 -8.43 3.49
N VAL A 97 -10.26 -8.40 2.47
CA VAL A 97 -11.44 -7.52 2.41
C VAL A 97 -12.46 -7.96 3.46
N GLU A 98 -12.84 -9.24 3.41
CA GLU A 98 -13.92 -9.83 4.23
C GLU A 98 -13.38 -10.46 5.52
N THR A 99 -12.68 -9.68 6.33
CA THR A 99 -12.00 -10.16 7.56
C THR A 99 -12.95 -10.78 8.58
N PHE A 100 -14.21 -10.36 8.60
CA PHE A 100 -15.22 -10.88 9.53
C PHE A 100 -16.16 -11.91 8.91
N SER A 101 -15.89 -12.36 7.69
CA SER A 101 -16.67 -13.44 7.08
C SER A 101 -16.45 -14.76 7.83
N ALA A 102 -17.49 -15.60 7.87
CA ALA A 102 -17.37 -16.92 8.48
C ALA A 102 -16.30 -17.78 7.79
N GLU A 103 -16.13 -17.60 6.47
CA GLU A 103 -15.10 -18.29 5.69
C GLU A 103 -13.70 -17.90 6.16
N HIS A 104 -13.44 -16.59 6.29
CA HIS A 104 -12.15 -16.10 6.76
C HIS A 104 -11.84 -16.57 8.18
N ILE A 105 -12.79 -16.39 9.12
CA ILE A 105 -12.64 -16.78 10.52
C ILE A 105 -12.38 -18.30 10.65
N ASN A 106 -13.10 -19.13 9.90
CA ASN A 106 -12.92 -20.57 9.94
C ASN A 106 -11.58 -20.99 9.33
N ARG A 107 -11.11 -20.33 8.28
CA ARG A 107 -9.79 -20.59 7.69
C ARG A 107 -8.68 -20.26 8.69
N GLU A 108 -8.72 -19.08 9.31
CA GLU A 108 -7.78 -18.67 10.34
C GLU A 108 -7.75 -19.67 11.52
N ALA A 109 -8.92 -20.07 12.01
CA ALA A 109 -9.05 -21.02 13.11
C ALA A 109 -8.56 -22.44 12.76
N ALA A 110 -8.56 -22.81 11.49
CA ALA A 110 -8.10 -24.12 11.03
C ALA A 110 -6.59 -24.21 10.80
N ASP A 111 -5.93 -23.08 10.58
CA ASP A 111 -4.49 -23.05 10.33
C ASP A 111 -3.71 -22.95 11.66
N VAL A 112 -3.29 -24.11 12.14
CA VAL A 112 -2.52 -24.25 13.39
C VAL A 112 -1.08 -23.70 13.30
N TYR A 113 -0.64 -23.33 12.11
CA TYR A 113 0.68 -22.74 11.86
C TYR A 113 0.60 -21.23 11.63
N GLN A 114 -0.59 -20.65 11.64
CA GLN A 114 -0.75 -19.22 11.47
C GLN A 114 -0.44 -18.49 12.79
N PHE A 115 0.64 -17.72 12.77
CA PHE A 115 1.08 -16.91 13.90
C PHE A 115 0.61 -15.45 13.83
N HIS A 116 -0.02 -15.04 12.72
CA HIS A 116 -0.47 -13.69 12.42
C HIS A 116 -2.01 -13.59 12.44
N ILE A 117 -2.62 -14.03 13.54
CA ILE A 117 -4.07 -13.98 13.72
C ILE A 117 -4.63 -12.55 13.90
N ASP A 118 -3.73 -11.59 14.10
CA ASP A 118 -4.02 -10.16 14.31
C ASP A 118 -3.72 -9.30 13.07
N THR A 119 -3.51 -9.93 11.91
CA THR A 119 -3.34 -9.19 10.65
C THR A 119 -4.56 -8.30 10.40
N PRO A 120 -4.38 -6.98 10.25
CA PRO A 120 -5.51 -6.08 10.02
C PRO A 120 -6.19 -6.38 8.68
N GLY A 121 -7.51 -6.21 8.63
CA GLY A 121 -8.23 -6.27 7.37
C GLY A 121 -7.82 -5.13 6.43
N LEU A 122 -8.06 -5.31 5.13
CA LEU A 122 -7.58 -4.42 4.09
C LEU A 122 -7.97 -2.94 4.31
N LYS A 123 -9.20 -2.67 4.73
CA LYS A 123 -9.66 -1.31 5.05
C LYS A 123 -8.82 -0.67 6.17
N ALA A 124 -8.53 -1.41 7.22
CA ALA A 124 -7.72 -0.91 8.32
C ALA A 124 -6.26 -0.70 7.89
N ALA A 125 -5.72 -1.62 7.08
CA ALA A 125 -4.36 -1.51 6.56
C ALA A 125 -4.17 -0.21 5.75
N TYR A 126 -5.08 0.09 4.81
CA TYR A 126 -5.03 1.34 4.05
C TYR A 126 -5.17 2.58 4.95
N HIS A 127 -6.18 2.61 5.83
CA HIS A 127 -6.40 3.78 6.68
C HIS A 127 -5.23 4.04 7.63
N TRP A 128 -4.63 3.01 8.23
CA TRP A 128 -3.47 3.19 9.11
C TRP A 128 -2.24 3.65 8.35
N SER A 129 -1.99 3.08 7.16
CA SER A 129 -0.84 3.45 6.35
C SER A 129 -0.93 4.91 5.88
N CYS A 130 -2.09 5.30 5.34
CA CYS A 130 -2.27 6.65 4.80
C CYS A 130 -2.41 7.71 5.91
N LEU A 131 -3.36 7.54 6.83
CA LEU A 131 -3.66 8.56 7.85
C LEU A 131 -2.51 8.74 8.84
N GLY A 132 -1.79 7.67 9.17
CA GLY A 132 -0.65 7.75 10.09
C GLY A 132 0.45 8.69 9.63
N CYS A 133 0.70 8.76 8.31
CA CYS A 133 1.64 9.69 7.72
C CYS A 133 1.02 11.08 7.50
N HIS A 134 -0.20 11.14 6.94
CA HIS A 134 -0.89 12.39 6.67
C HIS A 134 -1.10 13.25 7.91
N GLU A 135 -1.42 12.65 9.05
CA GLU A 135 -1.53 13.37 10.34
C GLU A 135 -0.21 14.01 10.79
N GLN A 136 0.93 13.44 10.42
CA GLN A 136 2.25 13.95 10.77
C GLN A 136 2.77 14.99 9.78
N MET A 137 2.30 14.94 8.53
CA MET A 137 2.78 15.76 7.42
C MET A 137 1.77 16.80 6.95
N ASP A 138 0.71 17.05 7.72
CA ASP A 138 -0.39 17.95 7.37
C ASP A 138 -1.07 17.58 6.02
N GLY A 139 -1.11 16.29 5.69
CA GLY A 139 -1.80 15.77 4.51
C GLY A 139 -3.32 15.67 4.72
N PRO A 140 -4.09 15.28 3.68
CA PRO A 140 -5.53 15.12 3.77
C PRO A 140 -5.90 13.99 4.75
N THR A 141 -6.84 14.24 5.67
CA THR A 141 -7.29 13.28 6.68
C THR A 141 -8.80 13.10 6.73
N GLY A 142 -9.56 13.92 6.02
CA GLY A 142 -11.02 13.80 5.92
C GLY A 142 -11.45 12.65 5.02
N CYS A 143 -12.56 12.01 5.33
CA CYS A 143 -13.07 10.87 4.53
C CYS A 143 -13.20 11.22 3.04
N GLN A 144 -13.73 12.40 2.72
CA GLN A 144 -13.97 12.85 1.35
C GLN A 144 -12.75 13.53 0.69
N ASP A 145 -11.66 13.67 1.40
CA ASP A 145 -10.39 14.16 0.83
C ASP A 145 -9.71 13.07 -0.02
N CYS A 146 -10.05 11.80 0.23
CA CYS A 146 -9.47 10.66 -0.47
C CYS A 146 -10.47 9.98 -1.42
N HIS A 147 -11.72 9.81 -1.00
CA HIS A 147 -12.77 9.12 -1.77
C HIS A 147 -14.14 9.76 -1.57
N ALA A 148 -14.92 9.90 -2.64
CA ALA A 148 -16.31 10.34 -2.57
C ALA A 148 -17.24 9.15 -2.21
N ARG A 149 -18.40 9.45 -1.62
CA ARG A 149 -19.43 8.44 -1.48
C ARG A 149 -20.14 8.21 -2.81
N THR A 150 -20.46 6.96 -3.08
CA THR A 150 -21.34 6.59 -4.19
C THR A 150 -22.82 6.89 -3.83
N PRO A 151 -23.75 6.88 -4.79
CA PRO A 151 -25.19 6.93 -4.49
C PRO A 151 -25.65 5.80 -3.54
N GLU A 152 -25.05 4.62 -3.66
CA GLU A 152 -25.29 3.48 -2.80
C GLU A 152 -24.78 3.75 -1.38
N GLY A 153 -23.63 4.42 -1.28
CA GLY A 153 -23.05 4.87 -0.01
C GLY A 153 -23.94 5.92 0.66
N ASP A 154 -24.43 6.89 -0.09
CA ASP A 154 -25.35 7.90 0.45
C ASP A 154 -26.65 7.27 0.96
N ALA A 155 -27.20 6.30 0.25
CA ALA A 155 -28.38 5.56 0.68
C ALA A 155 -28.09 4.71 1.93
N PHE A 156 -26.95 4.03 1.98
CA PHE A 156 -26.56 3.19 3.12
C PHE A 156 -26.33 4.00 4.40
N TYR A 157 -25.68 5.15 4.29
CA TYR A 157 -25.39 6.03 5.44
C TYR A 157 -26.50 7.04 5.73
N HIS A 158 -27.64 6.99 5.02
CA HIS A 158 -28.77 7.93 5.17
C HIS A 158 -28.36 9.41 5.09
N ALA A 159 -27.41 9.73 4.20
CA ALA A 159 -26.84 11.05 4.10
C ALA A 159 -27.86 12.15 3.80
N ASP A 160 -28.87 11.83 2.97
CA ASP A 160 -29.95 12.77 2.63
C ASP A 160 -30.86 13.11 3.82
N ALA A 161 -31.02 12.17 4.77
CA ALA A 161 -31.83 12.39 5.96
C ALA A 161 -31.17 13.37 6.95
N HIS A 162 -29.86 13.45 6.94
CA HIS A 162 -29.09 14.37 7.79
C HIS A 162 -28.90 15.76 7.14
N ALA A 163 -28.85 15.84 5.81
CA ALA A 163 -28.75 17.10 5.09
C ALA A 163 -30.00 17.98 5.28
N SER A 164 -31.19 17.37 5.44
CA SER A 164 -32.46 18.08 5.63
C SER A 164 -32.71 18.55 7.06
N SER A 165 -31.93 18.12 8.05
CA SER A 165 -32.10 18.49 9.47
C SER A 165 -31.16 19.63 9.94
N GLY A 166 -30.33 20.15 9.04
CA GLY A 166 -29.31 21.15 9.36
C GLY A 166 -29.74 22.63 9.25
N ASP A 167 -31.00 22.93 8.92
CA ASP A 167 -31.48 24.31 8.82
C ASP A 167 -32.50 24.60 9.95
N GLY A 168 -31.99 24.96 11.10
CA GLY A 168 -32.85 25.43 12.19
C GLY A 168 -32.21 25.36 13.59
N GLY A 169 -31.24 26.19 13.87
CA GLY A 169 -30.72 26.30 15.24
C GLY A 169 -29.63 27.35 15.42
N GLY A 170 -29.95 28.60 15.12
CA GLY A 170 -29.16 29.69 15.65
C GLY A 170 -29.49 29.89 17.14
N HIS A 171 -28.45 29.81 17.96
CA HIS A 171 -28.33 30.52 19.25
C HIS A 171 -26.86 30.76 19.55
#